data_bde90a3acc482140ad188444c00d5239
#
_entry.id   bde90a3acc482140ad188444c00d5239
#
_cell.length_a   1.000
_cell.length_b   1.000
_cell.length_c   1.000
_cell.angle_alpha   90.00
_cell.angle_beta   90.00
_cell.angle_gamma   90.00
#
_symmetry.space_group_name_H-M   'P 1'
#
loop_
_entity.id
_entity.type
_entity.pdbx_description
1 polymer ?
#
loop_
_entity_poly.entity_id
_entity_poly.type
_entity_poly.pdbx_seq_one_letter_code
_entity_poly.pdbx_strand_id
1 'polypeptide(L)'
;MLFDTNGNKLFISQYEFKQYFPRNGWVEHNPNEIWLTTLKALKHVIKKAKSLKGHILTIGITNQRETTILWNKKTGKPIYNAIVWQDRRTQEYCKSLKNKNYENTFRKKTGLFIDPYFS
;
A
#
# COMPACT_ATOMS: atom_id res chain seq x y z
N MET A 1 -15.49 -0.06 0.85
CA MET A 1 -16.77 -0.53 0.25
C MET A 1 -17.63 -1.12 1.33
N LEU A 2 -18.95 -1.07 1.18
CA LEU A 2 -19.93 -1.71 2.04
C LEU A 2 -20.62 -2.82 1.25
N PHE A 3 -20.72 -4.00 1.83
CA PHE A 3 -21.42 -5.15 1.27
C PHE A 3 -22.49 -5.63 2.24
N ASP A 4 -23.53 -6.28 1.72
CA ASP A 4 -24.45 -7.05 2.54
C ASP A 4 -23.91 -8.47 2.82
N THR A 5 -24.66 -9.27 3.56
CA THR A 5 -24.29 -10.66 3.90
C THR A 5 -24.30 -11.59 2.69
N ASN A 6 -24.92 -11.21 1.58
CA ASN A 6 -24.94 -11.95 0.33
C ASN A 6 -23.80 -11.55 -0.63
N GLY A 7 -22.95 -10.59 -0.22
CA GLY A 7 -21.85 -10.08 -1.05
C GLY A 7 -22.26 -9.01 -2.06
N ASN A 8 -23.48 -8.50 -2.00
CA ASN A 8 -23.90 -7.41 -2.87
C ASN A 8 -23.28 -6.09 -2.41
N LYS A 9 -22.73 -5.32 -3.36
CA LYS A 9 -22.15 -4.02 -3.10
C LYS A 9 -23.23 -2.97 -2.86
N LEU A 10 -23.29 -2.43 -1.64
CA LEU A 10 -24.27 -1.42 -1.24
C LEU A 10 -23.74 0.00 -1.39
N PHE A 11 -22.43 0.23 -1.19
CA PHE A 11 -21.85 1.57 -1.23
C PHE A 11 -20.33 1.54 -1.43
N ILE A 12 -19.80 2.57 -2.09
CA ILE A 12 -18.36 2.83 -2.24
C ILE A 12 -18.05 4.22 -1.71
N SER A 13 -16.93 4.32 -1.00
CA SER A 13 -16.29 5.59 -0.68
C SER A 13 -14.80 5.44 -0.95
N GLN A 14 -14.23 6.35 -1.73
CA GLN A 14 -12.81 6.38 -2.04
C GLN A 14 -12.32 7.82 -2.11
N TYR A 15 -11.05 8.01 -1.84
CA TYR A 15 -10.36 9.30 -1.92
C TYR A 15 -9.00 9.08 -2.52
N GLU A 16 -8.62 9.97 -3.41
CA GLU A 16 -7.27 10.04 -3.93
C GLU A 16 -6.34 10.68 -2.91
N PHE A 17 -5.06 10.33 -3.00
CA PHE A 17 -3.97 10.98 -2.30
C PHE A 17 -2.83 11.24 -3.26
N LYS A 18 -1.97 12.19 -2.90
CA LYS A 18 -0.92 12.68 -3.79
C LYS A 18 0.19 11.65 -3.97
N GLN A 19 0.68 11.51 -5.21
CA GLN A 19 1.93 10.83 -5.51
C GLN A 19 3.05 11.87 -5.56
N TYR A 20 4.21 11.51 -5.01
CA TYR A 20 5.40 12.35 -4.97
C TYR A 20 6.49 11.75 -5.83
N PHE A 21 7.15 12.58 -6.62
CA PHE A 21 8.24 12.21 -7.52
C PHE A 21 9.48 13.06 -7.17
N PRO A 22 10.18 12.76 -6.05
CA PRO A 22 11.27 13.62 -5.57
C PRO A 22 12.46 13.70 -6.52
N ARG A 23 12.70 12.63 -7.29
CA ARG A 23 13.76 12.50 -8.29
C ARG A 23 13.29 11.62 -9.44
N ASN A 24 14.05 11.60 -10.54
CA ASN A 24 13.76 10.70 -11.65
C ASN A 24 13.74 9.22 -11.18
N GLY A 25 12.68 8.51 -11.52
CA GLY A 25 12.47 7.12 -11.13
C GLY A 25 12.05 6.89 -9.67
N TRP A 26 11.91 7.94 -8.85
CA TRP A 26 11.44 7.84 -7.48
C TRP A 26 9.94 8.05 -7.40
N VAL A 27 9.25 7.17 -6.69
CA VAL A 27 7.80 7.29 -6.46
C VAL A 27 7.50 7.03 -4.99
N GLU A 28 6.89 8.01 -4.36
CA GLU A 28 6.60 7.99 -2.92
C GLU A 28 5.16 8.39 -2.61
N HIS A 29 4.63 7.86 -1.53
CA HIS A 29 3.37 8.29 -0.93
C HIS A 29 3.57 8.77 0.50
N ASN A 30 2.78 9.75 0.93
CA ASN A 30 2.78 10.17 2.33
C ASN A 30 1.91 9.20 3.16
N PRO A 31 2.47 8.46 4.13
CA PRO A 31 1.72 7.52 4.95
C PRO A 31 0.56 8.16 5.72
N ASN A 32 0.70 9.42 6.14
CA ASN A 32 -0.36 10.14 6.84
C ASN A 32 -1.54 10.44 5.91
N GLU A 33 -1.29 10.77 4.63
CA GLU A 33 -2.36 10.96 3.64
C GLU A 33 -3.12 9.65 3.37
N ILE A 34 -2.40 8.53 3.24
CA ILE A 34 -3.00 7.20 3.11
C ILE A 34 -3.93 6.93 4.29
N TRP A 35 -3.46 7.17 5.51
CA TRP A 35 -4.24 6.97 6.72
C TRP A 35 -5.48 7.88 6.79
N LEU A 36 -5.31 9.17 6.57
CA LEU A 36 -6.40 10.15 6.64
C LEU A 36 -7.49 9.89 5.58
N THR A 37 -7.09 9.57 4.34
CA THR A 37 -8.06 9.24 3.29
C THR A 37 -8.79 7.93 3.57
N THR A 38 -8.09 6.93 4.13
CA THR A 38 -8.69 5.67 4.57
C THR A 38 -9.71 5.90 5.68
N LEU A 39 -9.37 6.67 6.71
CA LEU A 39 -10.30 7.03 7.80
C LEU A 39 -11.51 7.81 7.28
N LYS A 40 -11.31 8.73 6.36
CA LYS A 40 -12.40 9.49 5.73
C LYS A 40 -13.35 8.57 4.97
N ALA A 41 -12.81 7.65 4.17
CA ALA A 41 -13.61 6.65 3.46
C ALA A 41 -14.38 5.74 4.42
N LEU A 42 -13.73 5.27 5.48
CA LEU A 42 -14.35 4.42 6.51
C LEU A 42 -15.53 5.15 7.21
N LYS A 43 -15.33 6.41 7.62
CA LYS A 43 -16.39 7.23 8.24
C LYS A 43 -17.61 7.36 7.33
N HIS A 44 -17.41 7.54 6.03
CA HIS A 44 -18.50 7.61 5.06
C HIS A 44 -19.25 6.28 4.93
N VAL A 45 -18.51 5.16 4.88
CA VAL A 45 -19.11 3.82 4.82
C VAL A 45 -19.95 3.55 6.08
N ILE A 46 -19.41 3.87 7.27
CA ILE A 46 -20.14 3.72 8.54
C ILE A 46 -21.40 4.57 8.56
N LYS A 47 -21.32 5.85 8.12
CA LYS A 47 -22.49 6.72 8.03
C LYS A 47 -23.56 6.14 7.11
N LYS A 48 -23.17 5.59 5.96
CA LYS A 48 -24.11 4.93 5.03
C LYS A 48 -24.73 3.68 5.64
N ALA A 49 -23.97 2.79 6.30
CA ALA A 49 -24.50 1.63 6.98
C ALA A 49 -25.58 1.99 8.01
N LYS A 50 -25.31 3.02 8.83
CA LYS A 50 -26.29 3.57 9.79
C LYS A 50 -27.56 4.09 9.10
N SER A 51 -27.45 4.79 7.98
CA SER A 51 -28.62 5.28 7.23
C SER A 51 -29.48 4.16 6.65
N LEU A 52 -28.89 3.00 6.42
CA LEU A 52 -29.58 1.77 5.99
C LEU A 52 -30.09 0.93 7.19
N LYS A 53 -29.98 1.45 8.42
CA LYS A 53 -30.29 0.72 9.67
C LYS A 53 -29.52 -0.61 9.80
N GLY A 54 -28.36 -0.73 9.13
CA GLY A 54 -27.52 -1.92 9.14
C GLY A 54 -26.52 -1.92 10.30
N HIS A 55 -26.10 -3.13 10.69
CA HIS A 55 -25.01 -3.36 11.65
C HIS A 55 -23.77 -3.84 10.90
N ILE A 56 -22.61 -3.29 11.24
CA ILE A 56 -21.32 -3.74 10.66
C ILE A 56 -20.89 -4.98 11.44
N LEU A 57 -20.82 -6.10 10.76
CA LEU A 57 -20.45 -7.40 11.37
C LEU A 57 -18.93 -7.60 11.36
N THR A 58 -18.24 -7.13 10.31
CA THR A 58 -16.80 -7.33 10.16
C THR A 58 -16.18 -6.29 9.26
N ILE A 59 -14.86 -6.17 9.32
CA ILE A 59 -14.05 -5.32 8.44
C ILE A 59 -12.94 -6.18 7.84
N GLY A 60 -12.91 -6.26 6.51
CA GLY A 60 -11.80 -6.84 5.76
C GLY A 60 -10.80 -5.74 5.37
N ILE A 61 -9.51 -6.02 5.59
CA ILE A 61 -8.42 -5.09 5.26
C ILE A 61 -7.50 -5.77 4.26
N THR A 62 -7.15 -5.04 3.22
CA THR A 62 -6.07 -5.42 2.29
C THR A 62 -5.03 -4.31 2.23
N ASN A 63 -3.80 -4.66 1.88
CA ASN A 63 -2.70 -3.70 1.79
C ASN A 63 -2.54 -3.16 0.36
N GLN A 64 -1.71 -2.12 0.23
CA GLN A 64 -1.04 -1.76 -1.02
C GLN A 64 0.25 -2.58 -1.08
N ARG A 65 0.27 -3.65 -1.87
CA ARG A 65 1.43 -4.55 -1.99
C ARG A 65 2.69 -3.81 -2.43
N GLU A 66 3.85 -4.34 -2.05
CA GLU A 66 5.17 -3.84 -2.41
C GLU A 66 5.33 -2.34 -2.09
N THR A 67 4.76 -1.92 -0.96
CA THR A 67 4.88 -0.56 -0.44
C THR A 67 5.51 -0.62 0.94
N THR A 68 6.70 -0.04 1.08
CA THR A 68 7.48 -0.07 2.32
C THR A 68 7.26 1.18 3.13
N ILE A 69 6.86 1.00 4.39
CA ILE A 69 6.71 2.08 5.38
C ILE A 69 7.54 1.74 6.62
N LEU A 70 8.34 2.69 7.06
CA LEU A 70 9.03 2.63 8.35
C LEU A 70 8.48 3.70 9.28
N TRP A 71 8.25 3.31 10.54
CA TRP A 71 7.74 4.23 11.56
C TRP A 71 8.42 4.07 12.90
N ASN A 72 8.41 5.10 13.69
CA ASN A 72 8.91 5.06 15.05
C ASN A 72 7.96 4.25 15.94
N LYS A 73 8.44 3.14 16.51
CA LYS A 73 7.64 2.21 17.31
C LYS A 73 6.96 2.87 18.52
N LYS A 74 7.60 3.88 19.15
CA LYS A 74 7.06 4.56 20.34
C LYS A 74 5.98 5.57 19.99
N THR A 75 6.14 6.29 18.88
CA THR A 75 5.26 7.42 18.52
C THR A 75 4.24 7.07 17.43
N GLY A 76 4.43 5.96 16.70
CA GLY A 76 3.64 5.59 15.53
C GLY A 76 3.85 6.51 14.31
N LYS A 77 4.75 7.50 14.41
CA LYS A 77 4.99 8.43 13.30
C LYS A 77 5.87 7.80 12.23
N PRO A 78 5.52 7.92 10.94
CA PRO A 78 6.40 7.49 9.86
C PRO A 78 7.69 8.33 9.88
N ILE A 79 8.82 7.69 9.63
CA ILE A 79 10.13 8.37 9.60
C ILE A 79 10.49 8.87 8.20
N TYR A 80 9.79 8.37 7.19
CA TYR A 80 9.96 8.73 5.79
C TYR A 80 8.67 8.47 5.01
N ASN A 81 8.58 8.97 3.78
CA ASN A 81 7.50 8.61 2.87
C ASN A 81 7.52 7.11 2.55
N ALA A 82 6.36 6.56 2.23
CA ALA A 82 6.25 5.20 1.73
C ALA A 82 6.89 5.10 0.34
N ILE A 83 7.84 4.17 0.17
CA ILE A 83 8.41 3.84 -1.13
C ILE A 83 7.50 2.80 -1.77
N VAL A 84 7.02 3.06 -2.98
CA VAL A 84 6.00 2.23 -3.62
C VAL A 84 6.57 1.36 -4.74
N TRP A 85 5.83 0.34 -5.13
CA TRP A 85 6.21 -0.64 -6.14
C TRP A 85 6.67 -0.08 -7.50
N GLN A 86 6.25 1.14 -7.84
CA GLN A 86 6.64 1.85 -9.06
C GLN A 86 8.03 2.47 -8.96
N ASP A 87 8.57 2.58 -7.75
CA ASP A 87 9.88 3.20 -7.50
C ASP A 87 11.02 2.40 -8.13
N ARG A 88 11.97 3.10 -8.73
CA ARG A 88 13.12 2.52 -9.44
C ARG A 88 14.47 2.92 -8.84
N ARG A 89 14.47 3.51 -7.62
CA ARG A 89 15.73 3.99 -6.99
C ARG A 89 16.77 2.89 -6.77
N THR A 90 16.35 1.63 -6.63
CA THR A 90 17.23 0.48 -6.43
C THR A 90 17.61 -0.23 -7.72
N GLN A 91 17.25 0.31 -8.90
CA GLN A 91 17.47 -0.37 -10.19
C GLN A 91 18.94 -0.71 -10.44
N GLU A 92 19.87 0.21 -10.17
CA GLU A 92 21.31 -0.04 -10.37
C GLU A 92 21.84 -1.10 -9.39
N TYR A 93 21.31 -1.12 -8.16
CA TYR A 93 21.66 -2.16 -7.20
C TYR A 93 21.16 -3.54 -7.68
N CYS A 94 19.92 -3.65 -8.12
CA CYS A 94 19.37 -4.88 -8.70
C CYS A 94 20.19 -5.34 -9.90
N LYS A 95 20.59 -4.43 -10.79
CA LYS A 95 21.47 -4.72 -11.93
C LYS A 95 22.83 -5.27 -11.47
N SER A 96 23.43 -4.68 -10.44
CA SER A 96 24.69 -5.15 -9.88
C SER A 96 24.60 -6.58 -9.34
N LEU A 97 23.48 -6.94 -8.69
CA LEU A 97 23.23 -8.30 -8.20
C LEU A 97 23.07 -9.30 -9.35
N LYS A 98 22.37 -8.93 -10.42
CA LYS A 98 22.23 -9.75 -11.63
C LYS A 98 23.58 -10.00 -12.29
N ASN A 99 24.41 -8.99 -12.42
CA ASN A 99 25.76 -9.11 -12.98
C ASN A 99 26.67 -10.02 -12.14
N LYS A 100 26.40 -10.17 -10.84
CA LYS A 100 27.07 -11.11 -9.93
C LYS A 100 26.45 -12.52 -9.94
N ASN A 101 25.54 -12.81 -10.88
CA ASN A 101 24.86 -14.09 -11.05
C ASN A 101 23.97 -14.53 -9.87
N TYR A 102 23.46 -13.59 -9.06
CA TYR A 102 22.58 -13.93 -7.93
C TYR A 102 21.13 -14.24 -8.33
N GLU A 103 20.72 -14.00 -9.58
CA GLU A 103 19.33 -14.20 -10.06
C GLU A 103 18.81 -15.61 -9.77
N ASN A 104 19.60 -16.64 -10.11
CA ASN A 104 19.19 -18.03 -9.88
C ASN A 104 19.06 -18.38 -8.39
N THR A 105 19.91 -17.81 -7.54
CA THR A 105 19.85 -18.02 -6.09
C THR A 105 18.59 -17.39 -5.49
N PHE A 106 18.28 -16.15 -5.89
CA PHE A 106 17.06 -15.47 -5.47
C PHE A 106 15.82 -16.24 -5.91
N ARG A 107 15.74 -16.56 -7.20
CA ARG A 107 14.62 -17.30 -7.77
C ARG A 107 14.37 -18.65 -7.09
N LYS A 108 15.42 -19.41 -6.82
CA LYS A 108 15.29 -20.71 -6.12
C LYS A 108 14.80 -20.57 -4.68
N LYS A 109 15.19 -19.49 -3.97
CA LYS A 109 14.83 -19.29 -2.56
C LYS A 109 13.50 -18.59 -2.36
N THR A 110 13.11 -17.68 -3.26
CA THR A 110 11.95 -16.80 -3.08
C THR A 110 10.84 -16.99 -4.13
N GLY A 111 11.16 -17.61 -5.26
CA GLY A 111 10.29 -17.66 -6.44
C GLY A 111 10.27 -16.36 -7.25
N LEU A 112 10.96 -15.30 -6.80
CA LEU A 112 10.91 -13.95 -7.38
C LEU A 112 12.19 -13.64 -8.17
N PHE A 113 12.08 -12.69 -9.09
CA PHE A 113 13.23 -12.11 -9.78
C PHE A 113 13.86 -10.99 -8.94
N ILE A 114 15.12 -10.65 -9.24
CA ILE A 114 15.74 -9.44 -8.68
C ILE A 114 15.20 -8.23 -9.47
N ASP A 115 14.30 -7.47 -8.87
CA ASP A 115 13.69 -6.29 -9.49
C ASP A 115 13.37 -5.23 -8.43
N PRO A 116 13.51 -3.93 -8.73
CA PRO A 116 13.10 -2.85 -7.83
C PRO A 116 11.63 -2.88 -7.38
N TYR A 117 10.79 -3.60 -8.10
CA TYR A 117 9.38 -3.81 -7.75
C TYR A 117 9.21 -4.44 -6.35
N PHE A 118 10.10 -5.34 -5.98
CA PHE A 118 10.03 -6.05 -4.69
C PHE A 118 10.79 -5.28 -3.61
N SER A 119 10.11 -5.04 -2.49
CA SER A 119 10.64 -4.32 -1.31
C SER A 119 11.41 -5.25 -0.37
#